data_4149ec188c77ee0d2697fc28482a3914
#
_entry.id   4149ec188c77ee0d2697fc28482a3914
#
_cell.length_a   1.000
_cell.length_b   1.000
_cell.length_c   1.000
_cell.angle_alpha   90.00
_cell.angle_beta   90.00
_cell.angle_gamma   90.00
#
_symmetry.space_group_name_H-M   'P 1'
#
loop_
_entity.id
_entity.type
_entity.pdbx_description
1 polymer ?
#
loop_
_entity_poly.entity_id
_entity_poly.type
_entity_poly.pdbx_seq_one_letter_code
_entity_poly.pdbx_strand_id
1 'polypeptide(L)'
;MKNRIKAVFFDIDGTLVSFTTHTVPDSAREAIKRLRERGVKVFIATGRLLRHTDVVRDIEVDGYVTVNGSYCLKSSGEVIYEQAFPEQTVERILSLMEQYGFAMELMTQENIFVEEITPEVQKAIDMVDIIPAVAPLREIAATQKVFQVCPYISRELEQEILPQIPECVGSRWTELFMDVNMRGIDKSIAARKVMEYYGFTMEESMAFGDGGNDVSMVKDVALGVAMGNACDALKDVADYITTGVDEDGIARALEYFELI
;
A
#
# COMPACT_ATOMS: atom_id res chain seq x y z
N MET A 1 -11.24 15.38 -21.24
CA MET A 1 -10.68 14.36 -20.33
C MET A 1 -11.73 13.34 -19.88
N LYS A 2 -13.01 13.71 -19.76
CA LYS A 2 -14.13 12.89 -19.30
C LYS A 2 -14.23 11.44 -19.83
N ASN A 3 -13.83 11.17 -21.07
CA ASN A 3 -13.94 9.85 -21.71
C ASN A 3 -12.63 9.05 -21.72
N ARG A 4 -11.61 9.51 -21.02
CA ARG A 4 -10.28 8.89 -21.06
C ARG A 4 -10.00 8.00 -19.85
N ILE A 5 -10.42 8.40 -18.64
CA ILE A 5 -10.15 7.65 -17.42
C ILE A 5 -11.06 6.42 -17.34
N LYS A 6 -10.44 5.25 -17.24
CA LYS A 6 -11.11 3.94 -17.15
C LYS A 6 -10.93 3.28 -15.80
N ALA A 7 -9.90 3.67 -15.04
CA ALA A 7 -9.61 3.13 -13.72
C ALA A 7 -9.09 4.20 -12.77
N VAL A 8 -9.51 4.12 -11.51
CA VAL A 8 -9.04 4.99 -10.43
C VAL A 8 -8.51 4.13 -9.29
N PHE A 9 -7.32 4.47 -8.80
CA PHE A 9 -6.67 3.85 -7.66
C PHE A 9 -6.77 4.79 -6.46
N PHE A 10 -7.20 4.26 -5.31
CA PHE A 10 -7.29 5.01 -4.07
C PHE A 10 -6.41 4.35 -3.00
N ASP A 11 -5.53 5.12 -2.38
CA ASP A 11 -4.93 4.69 -1.13
C ASP A 11 -5.97 4.70 0.01
N ILE A 12 -5.66 4.04 1.13
CA ILE A 12 -6.57 3.95 2.29
C ILE A 12 -6.27 5.05 3.30
N ASP A 13 -5.11 5.00 3.91
CA ASP A 13 -4.78 5.74 5.13
C ASP A 13 -4.42 7.19 4.84
N GLY A 14 -5.24 8.13 5.29
CA GLY A 14 -5.09 9.56 4.96
C GLY A 14 -5.66 9.96 3.59
N THR A 15 -6.11 9.00 2.79
CA THR A 15 -6.75 9.22 1.48
C THR A 15 -8.23 8.89 1.52
N LEU A 16 -8.62 7.62 1.68
CA LEU A 16 -10.01 7.20 1.88
C LEU A 16 -10.42 7.31 3.34
N VAL A 17 -9.53 6.97 4.25
CA VAL A 17 -9.80 6.87 5.69
C VAL A 17 -9.13 8.03 6.42
N SER A 18 -9.92 8.78 7.17
CA SER A 18 -9.43 9.86 8.04
C SER A 18 -8.63 9.31 9.21
N PHE A 19 -7.46 9.89 9.48
CA PHE A 19 -6.70 9.62 10.71
C PHE A 19 -7.40 10.13 11.98
N THR A 20 -8.38 11.02 11.84
CA THR A 20 -9.13 11.61 12.99
C THR A 20 -10.35 10.76 13.34
N THR A 21 -11.14 10.35 12.34
CA THR A 21 -12.41 9.64 12.56
C THR A 21 -12.27 8.12 12.37
N HIS A 22 -11.17 7.66 11.76
CA HIS A 22 -10.93 6.27 11.38
C HIS A 22 -12.04 5.67 10.49
N THR A 23 -12.72 6.53 9.73
CA THR A 23 -13.80 6.15 8.81
C THR A 23 -13.62 6.80 7.46
N VAL A 24 -14.29 6.25 6.45
CA VAL A 24 -14.39 6.89 5.13
C VAL A 24 -15.48 7.96 5.18
N PRO A 25 -15.24 9.19 4.71
CA PRO A 25 -16.29 10.21 4.60
C PRO A 25 -17.44 9.79 3.66
N ASP A 26 -18.67 10.15 3.99
CA ASP A 26 -19.84 9.83 3.16
C ASP A 26 -19.75 10.44 1.76
N SER A 27 -19.14 11.62 1.63
CA SER A 27 -18.88 12.26 0.34
C SER A 27 -17.98 11.42 -0.56
N ALA A 28 -16.94 10.79 0.00
CA ALA A 28 -16.06 9.90 -0.76
C ALA A 28 -16.79 8.64 -1.21
N ARG A 29 -17.61 8.02 -0.33
CA ARG A 29 -18.44 6.84 -0.68
C ARG A 29 -19.39 7.15 -1.85
N GLU A 30 -20.13 8.24 -1.76
CA GLU A 30 -21.07 8.64 -2.81
C GLU A 30 -20.34 9.00 -4.12
N ALA A 31 -19.20 9.68 -4.04
CA ALA A 31 -18.39 10.01 -5.20
C ALA A 31 -17.87 8.76 -5.92
N ILE A 32 -17.36 7.77 -5.18
CA ILE A 32 -16.89 6.49 -5.74
C ILE A 32 -18.04 5.71 -6.37
N LYS A 33 -19.20 5.68 -5.72
CA LYS A 33 -20.39 5.05 -6.30
C LYS A 33 -20.78 5.68 -7.65
N ARG A 34 -20.86 7.02 -7.72
CA ARG A 34 -21.16 7.75 -8.99
C ARG A 34 -20.10 7.49 -10.06
N LEU A 35 -18.81 7.39 -9.66
CA LEU A 35 -17.72 7.04 -10.58
C LEU A 35 -17.93 5.66 -11.20
N ARG A 36 -18.29 4.66 -10.40
CA ARG A 36 -18.58 3.29 -10.85
C ARG A 36 -19.83 3.23 -11.74
N GLU A 37 -20.87 3.99 -11.42
CA GLU A 37 -22.10 4.10 -12.27
C GLU A 37 -21.79 4.62 -13.67
N ARG A 38 -20.68 5.35 -13.86
CA ARG A 38 -20.17 5.78 -15.17
C ARG A 38 -19.26 4.74 -15.85
N GLY A 39 -19.11 3.55 -15.25
CA GLY A 39 -18.34 2.44 -15.80
C GLY A 39 -16.83 2.53 -15.56
N VAL A 40 -16.37 3.44 -14.71
CA VAL A 40 -14.97 3.54 -14.31
C VAL A 40 -14.67 2.47 -13.25
N LYS A 41 -13.58 1.74 -13.42
CA LYS A 41 -13.14 0.72 -12.47
C LYS A 41 -12.46 1.38 -11.27
N VAL A 42 -12.68 0.82 -10.10
CA VAL A 42 -12.15 1.31 -8.83
C VAL A 42 -11.27 0.26 -8.17
N PHE A 43 -10.09 0.67 -7.78
CA PHE A 43 -9.12 -0.18 -7.08
C PHE A 43 -8.65 0.49 -5.79
N ILE A 44 -8.44 -0.32 -4.76
CA ILE A 44 -7.73 0.08 -3.54
C ILE A 44 -6.24 -0.22 -3.76
N ALA A 45 -5.34 0.72 -3.39
CA ALA A 45 -3.89 0.56 -3.47
C ALA A 45 -3.24 0.91 -2.13
N THR A 46 -2.87 -0.10 -1.34
CA THR A 46 -2.48 0.07 0.07
C THR A 46 -1.24 -0.74 0.46
N GLY A 47 -0.55 -0.30 1.53
CA GLY A 47 0.46 -1.11 2.22
C GLY A 47 -0.13 -2.24 3.08
N ARG A 48 -1.43 -2.18 3.38
CA ARG A 48 -2.10 -3.18 4.22
C ARG A 48 -2.20 -4.54 3.53
N LEU A 49 -2.30 -5.61 4.34
CA LEU A 49 -2.80 -6.90 3.88
C LEU A 49 -4.30 -6.80 3.55
N LEU A 50 -4.79 -7.65 2.64
CA LEU A 50 -6.20 -7.69 2.26
C LEU A 50 -7.14 -7.82 3.48
N ARG A 51 -6.81 -8.71 4.42
CA ARG A 51 -7.60 -8.91 5.65
C ARG A 51 -7.71 -7.66 6.54
N HIS A 52 -6.84 -6.67 6.37
CA HIS A 52 -6.83 -5.43 7.13
C HIS A 52 -7.45 -4.26 6.34
N THR A 53 -8.16 -4.55 5.25
CA THR A 53 -8.89 -3.54 4.46
C THR A 53 -10.36 -3.44 4.83
N ASP A 54 -10.80 -4.08 5.92
CA ASP A 54 -12.20 -4.08 6.38
C ASP A 54 -12.80 -2.68 6.58
N VAL A 55 -11.97 -1.69 6.85
CA VAL A 55 -12.38 -0.29 7.02
C VAL A 55 -13.02 0.30 5.74
N VAL A 56 -12.71 -0.29 4.56
CA VAL A 56 -13.26 0.10 3.26
C VAL A 56 -14.17 -0.97 2.64
N ARG A 57 -14.57 -2.01 3.40
CA ARG A 57 -15.35 -3.17 2.91
C ARG A 57 -16.73 -2.83 2.35
N ASP A 58 -17.27 -1.69 2.72
CA ASP A 58 -18.57 -1.18 2.26
C ASP A 58 -18.46 -0.34 0.98
N ILE A 59 -17.24 -0.11 0.49
CA ILE A 59 -16.99 0.48 -0.81
C ILE A 59 -16.89 -0.65 -1.84
N GLU A 60 -17.76 -0.61 -2.84
CA GLU A 60 -17.70 -1.56 -3.94
C GLU A 60 -16.49 -1.26 -4.84
N VAL A 61 -15.57 -2.22 -4.98
CA VAL A 61 -14.34 -2.08 -5.78
C VAL A 61 -14.18 -3.23 -6.77
N ASP A 62 -13.39 -3.02 -7.82
CA ASP A 62 -13.07 -4.07 -8.82
C ASP A 62 -11.88 -4.92 -8.39
N GLY A 63 -11.03 -4.43 -7.48
CA GLY A 63 -9.89 -5.17 -6.95
C GLY A 63 -9.01 -4.37 -6.01
N TYR A 64 -7.92 -5.02 -5.61
CA TYR A 64 -6.99 -4.53 -4.60
C TYR A 64 -5.55 -4.69 -5.08
N VAL A 65 -4.75 -3.69 -4.79
CA VAL A 65 -3.29 -3.69 -4.78
C VAL A 65 -2.89 -3.60 -3.32
N THR A 66 -2.34 -4.66 -2.77
CA THR A 66 -2.00 -4.77 -1.34
C THR A 66 -0.50 -4.95 -1.14
N VAL A 67 -0.03 -4.80 0.10
CA VAL A 67 1.37 -4.97 0.49
C VAL A 67 2.29 -4.13 -0.42
N ASN A 68 1.98 -2.83 -0.54
CA ASN A 68 2.73 -1.87 -1.37
C ASN A 68 2.94 -2.30 -2.83
N GLY A 69 2.02 -3.13 -3.39
CA GLY A 69 2.09 -3.61 -4.76
C GLY A 69 2.60 -5.04 -4.95
N SER A 70 3.01 -5.70 -3.87
CA SER A 70 3.51 -7.08 -3.95
C SER A 70 2.41 -8.10 -4.26
N TYR A 71 1.12 -7.75 -4.03
CA TYR A 71 0.00 -8.66 -4.24
C TYR A 71 -1.23 -7.93 -4.78
N CYS A 72 -1.72 -8.33 -5.95
CA CYS A 72 -2.86 -7.71 -6.62
C CYS A 72 -3.92 -8.75 -6.96
N LEU A 73 -5.17 -8.45 -6.64
CA LEU A 73 -6.29 -9.36 -6.87
C LEU A 73 -7.57 -8.62 -7.24
N LYS A 74 -8.48 -9.31 -7.92
CA LYS A 74 -9.85 -8.85 -8.13
C LYS A 74 -10.67 -8.97 -6.84
N SER A 75 -11.76 -8.24 -6.76
CA SER A 75 -12.73 -8.40 -5.67
C SER A 75 -13.32 -9.82 -5.58
N SER A 76 -13.25 -10.61 -6.66
CA SER A 76 -13.62 -12.03 -6.68
C SER A 76 -12.60 -12.97 -6.01
N GLY A 77 -11.42 -12.46 -5.63
CA GLY A 77 -10.30 -13.26 -5.11
C GLY A 77 -9.34 -13.80 -6.18
N GLU A 78 -9.60 -13.56 -7.47
CA GLU A 78 -8.69 -13.96 -8.54
C GLU A 78 -7.42 -13.11 -8.51
N VAL A 79 -6.25 -13.75 -8.44
CA VAL A 79 -4.95 -13.07 -8.42
C VAL A 79 -4.62 -12.53 -9.81
N ILE A 80 -4.32 -11.24 -9.89
CA ILE A 80 -3.88 -10.55 -11.11
C ILE A 80 -2.35 -10.58 -11.20
N TYR A 81 -1.68 -10.31 -10.09
CA TYR A 81 -0.23 -10.23 -10.01
C TYR A 81 0.23 -10.52 -8.59
N GLU A 82 1.33 -11.25 -8.47
CA GLU A 82 2.03 -11.43 -7.20
C GLU A 82 3.54 -11.42 -7.40
N GLN A 83 4.25 -10.87 -6.44
CA GLN A 83 5.70 -10.90 -6.37
C GLN A 83 6.13 -11.12 -4.93
N ALA A 84 6.38 -12.37 -4.58
CA ALA A 84 6.96 -12.75 -3.31
C ALA A 84 8.49 -12.61 -3.33
N PHE A 85 9.09 -12.56 -2.16
CA PHE A 85 10.54 -12.70 -2.02
C PHE A 85 11.01 -14.07 -2.49
N PRO A 86 12.15 -14.18 -3.19
CA PRO A 86 12.85 -15.45 -3.39
C PRO A 86 13.24 -16.08 -2.03
N GLU A 87 13.14 -17.39 -1.93
CA GLU A 87 13.50 -18.12 -0.68
C GLU A 87 14.90 -17.77 -0.18
N GLN A 88 15.87 -17.64 -1.08
CA GLN A 88 17.24 -17.27 -0.73
C GLN A 88 17.36 -15.87 -0.13
N THR A 89 16.51 -14.93 -0.57
CA THR A 89 16.47 -13.57 -0.01
C THR A 89 15.86 -13.60 1.38
N VAL A 90 14.76 -14.34 1.58
CA VAL A 90 14.14 -14.51 2.90
C VAL A 90 15.12 -15.13 3.89
N GLU A 91 15.81 -16.20 3.49
CA GLU A 91 16.82 -16.88 4.33
C GLU A 91 17.96 -15.93 4.75
N ARG A 92 18.43 -15.08 3.81
CA ARG A 92 19.43 -14.06 4.11
C ARG A 92 18.91 -13.03 5.13
N ILE A 93 17.68 -12.55 4.96
CA ILE A 93 17.06 -11.59 5.88
C ILE A 93 16.90 -12.20 7.28
N LEU A 94 16.42 -13.45 7.37
CA LEU A 94 16.30 -14.17 8.65
C LEU A 94 17.67 -14.36 9.33
N SER A 95 18.73 -14.67 8.55
CA SER A 95 20.10 -14.78 9.07
C SER A 95 20.64 -13.44 9.58
N LEU A 96 20.32 -12.32 8.92
CA LEU A 96 20.66 -10.98 9.40
C LEU A 96 19.89 -10.63 10.68
N MET A 97 18.61 -10.99 10.77
CA MET A 97 17.80 -10.81 11.98
C MET A 97 18.46 -11.51 13.17
N GLU A 98 18.86 -12.78 13.02
CA GLU A 98 19.54 -13.53 14.07
C GLU A 98 20.93 -12.96 14.42
N GLN A 99 21.70 -12.59 13.39
CA GLN A 99 23.06 -12.06 13.58
C GLN A 99 23.08 -10.74 14.35
N TYR A 100 22.14 -9.84 14.05
CA TYR A 100 22.07 -8.50 14.63
C TYR A 100 21.11 -8.40 15.82
N GLY A 101 20.27 -9.42 16.05
CA GLY A 101 19.37 -9.52 17.21
C GLY A 101 18.21 -8.52 17.18
N PHE A 102 17.63 -8.22 16.03
CA PHE A 102 16.48 -7.33 15.92
C PHE A 102 15.16 -8.10 15.73
N ALA A 103 14.06 -7.54 16.23
CA ALA A 103 12.72 -8.05 15.94
C ALA A 103 12.31 -7.68 14.51
N MET A 104 11.47 -8.52 13.89
CA MET A 104 11.00 -8.31 12.54
C MET A 104 9.58 -8.88 12.37
N GLU A 105 8.72 -8.16 11.67
CA GLU A 105 7.50 -8.72 11.09
C GLU A 105 7.79 -9.36 9.74
N LEU A 106 7.14 -10.50 9.50
CA LEU A 106 7.12 -11.21 8.23
C LEU A 106 5.68 -11.25 7.74
N MET A 107 5.44 -10.66 6.56
CA MET A 107 4.12 -10.60 5.95
C MET A 107 3.96 -11.67 4.88
N THR A 108 2.98 -12.53 5.07
CA THR A 108 2.51 -13.47 4.04
C THR A 108 1.27 -12.91 3.34
N GLN A 109 0.65 -13.69 2.47
CA GLN A 109 -0.62 -13.29 1.85
C GLN A 109 -1.75 -13.06 2.88
N GLU A 110 -1.76 -13.86 3.94
CA GLU A 110 -2.90 -13.92 4.86
C GLU A 110 -2.61 -13.32 6.22
N ASN A 111 -1.35 -13.23 6.66
CA ASN A 111 -1.05 -12.84 8.03
C ASN A 111 0.29 -12.12 8.17
N ILE A 112 0.44 -11.45 9.31
CA ILE A 112 1.67 -10.86 9.80
C ILE A 112 2.16 -11.73 10.96
N PHE A 113 3.44 -12.08 10.95
CA PHE A 113 4.06 -12.93 11.96
C PHE A 113 5.26 -12.24 12.59
N VAL A 114 5.46 -12.49 13.88
CA VAL A 114 6.66 -12.14 14.65
C VAL A 114 7.12 -13.36 15.47
N GLU A 115 8.40 -13.41 15.86
CA GLU A 115 8.86 -14.47 16.77
C GLU A 115 8.39 -14.24 18.21
N GLU A 116 8.33 -12.97 18.62
CA GLU A 116 7.86 -12.56 19.95
C GLU A 116 7.35 -11.12 19.93
N ILE A 117 6.54 -10.74 20.91
CA ILE A 117 6.09 -9.36 21.11
C ILE A 117 7.12 -8.62 21.95
N THR A 118 8.10 -8.01 21.29
CA THR A 118 9.08 -7.13 21.94
C THR A 118 8.46 -5.78 22.29
N PRO A 119 9.13 -4.94 23.12
CA PRO A 119 8.64 -3.57 23.38
C PRO A 119 8.46 -2.71 22.13
N GLU A 120 9.29 -2.91 21.09
CA GLU A 120 9.19 -2.21 19.81
C GLU A 120 7.96 -2.68 19.03
N VAL A 121 7.75 -3.99 18.95
CA VAL A 121 6.54 -4.60 18.33
C VAL A 121 5.29 -4.12 19.06
N GLN A 122 5.30 -4.08 20.41
CA GLN A 122 4.15 -3.57 21.17
C GLN A 122 3.83 -2.11 20.84
N LYS A 123 4.84 -1.25 20.67
CA LYS A 123 4.62 0.15 20.25
C LYS A 123 4.00 0.24 18.86
N ALA A 124 4.40 -0.64 17.94
CA ALA A 124 3.80 -0.69 16.60
C ALA A 124 2.33 -1.16 16.68
N ILE A 125 2.01 -2.18 17.49
CA ILE A 125 0.63 -2.63 17.74
C ILE A 125 -0.22 -1.45 18.27
N ASP A 126 0.30 -0.73 19.27
CA ASP A 126 -0.41 0.42 19.87
C ASP A 126 -0.65 1.55 18.86
N MET A 127 0.21 1.67 17.84
CA MET A 127 0.13 2.71 16.82
C MET A 127 -0.83 2.36 15.68
N VAL A 128 -0.87 1.09 15.24
CA VAL A 128 -1.63 0.68 14.03
C VAL A 128 -2.82 -0.23 14.33
N ASP A 129 -3.01 -0.64 15.59
CA ASP A 129 -4.07 -1.55 16.06
C ASP A 129 -4.10 -2.89 15.28
N ILE A 130 -2.91 -3.39 14.91
CA ILE A 130 -2.76 -4.69 14.25
C ILE A 130 -1.88 -5.57 15.14
N ILE A 131 -2.41 -6.72 15.55
CA ILE A 131 -1.70 -7.69 16.38
C ILE A 131 -1.15 -8.81 15.48
N PRO A 132 0.19 -8.92 15.33
CA PRO A 132 0.79 -10.00 14.56
C PRO A 132 0.64 -11.34 15.29
N ALA A 133 0.61 -12.44 14.55
CA ALA A 133 0.64 -13.78 15.12
C ALA A 133 2.07 -14.12 15.57
N VAL A 134 2.20 -14.73 16.75
CA VAL A 134 3.51 -15.20 17.23
C VAL A 134 3.78 -16.60 16.69
N ALA A 135 4.87 -16.75 15.91
CA ALA A 135 5.29 -18.02 15.33
C ALA A 135 6.78 -17.98 14.95
N PRO A 136 7.48 -19.15 14.87
CA PRO A 136 8.83 -19.22 14.36
C PRO A 136 8.89 -18.76 12.89
N LEU A 137 9.55 -17.64 12.61
CA LEU A 137 9.55 -17.04 11.26
C LEU A 137 10.17 -17.96 10.20
N ARG A 138 11.17 -18.78 10.55
CA ARG A 138 11.75 -19.77 9.63
C ARG A 138 10.74 -20.84 9.20
N GLU A 139 9.87 -21.30 10.10
CA GLU A 139 8.83 -22.29 9.77
C GLU A 139 7.76 -21.68 8.86
N ILE A 140 7.38 -20.42 9.14
CA ILE A 140 6.46 -19.68 8.26
C ILE A 140 7.07 -19.51 6.87
N ALA A 141 8.31 -19.02 6.78
CA ALA A 141 9.00 -18.79 5.50
C ALA A 141 9.22 -20.06 4.70
N ALA A 142 9.38 -21.22 5.35
CA ALA A 142 9.52 -22.53 4.69
C ALA A 142 8.22 -23.05 4.07
N THR A 143 7.06 -22.55 4.51
CA THR A 143 5.74 -23.06 4.11
C THR A 143 4.86 -22.06 3.38
N GLN A 144 5.17 -20.76 3.49
CA GLN A 144 4.37 -19.67 2.93
C GLN A 144 5.24 -18.69 2.14
N LYS A 145 4.67 -18.08 1.10
CA LYS A 145 5.31 -16.98 0.38
C LYS A 145 5.37 -15.73 1.25
N VAL A 146 6.52 -15.08 1.28
CA VAL A 146 6.76 -13.81 1.99
C VAL A 146 6.68 -12.67 0.98
N PHE A 147 5.93 -11.62 1.28
CA PHE A 147 5.70 -10.47 0.39
C PHE A 147 6.32 -9.17 0.90
N GLN A 148 6.52 -9.03 2.20
CA GLN A 148 7.16 -7.90 2.84
C GLN A 148 7.75 -8.35 4.17
N VAL A 149 8.81 -7.69 4.63
CA VAL A 149 9.28 -7.80 6.00
C VAL A 149 9.44 -6.41 6.60
N CYS A 150 9.23 -6.30 7.92
CA CYS A 150 9.34 -5.03 8.63
C CYS A 150 10.31 -5.19 9.80
N PRO A 151 11.64 -5.02 9.59
CA PRO A 151 12.62 -5.05 10.66
C PRO A 151 12.51 -3.81 11.56
N TYR A 152 12.54 -4.04 12.88
CA TYR A 152 12.56 -3.02 13.92
C TYR A 152 14.01 -2.62 14.20
N ILE A 153 14.56 -1.76 13.34
CA ILE A 153 15.97 -1.35 13.36
C ILE A 153 16.12 0.17 13.32
N SER A 154 17.25 0.67 13.85
CA SER A 154 17.62 2.08 13.73
C SER A 154 18.07 2.44 12.30
N ARG A 155 18.15 3.75 12.02
CA ARG A 155 18.68 4.23 10.72
C ARG A 155 20.14 3.88 10.49
N GLU A 156 20.93 3.77 11.56
CA GLU A 156 22.33 3.34 11.48
C GLU A 156 22.42 1.88 11.05
N LEU A 157 21.63 1.00 11.69
CA LEU A 157 21.61 -0.44 11.35
C LEU A 157 21.02 -0.68 9.95
N GLU A 158 20.06 0.13 9.49
CA GLU A 158 19.55 0.11 8.13
C GLU A 158 20.68 0.27 7.09
N GLN A 159 21.63 1.20 7.33
CA GLN A 159 22.77 1.43 6.44
C GLN A 159 23.72 0.22 6.36
N GLU A 160 23.73 -0.62 7.39
CA GLU A 160 24.53 -1.86 7.41
C GLU A 160 23.78 -3.04 6.75
N ILE A 161 22.46 -3.12 6.92
CA ILE A 161 21.65 -4.26 6.47
C ILE A 161 21.29 -4.16 5.00
N LEU A 162 20.77 -3.02 4.52
CA LEU A 162 20.31 -2.89 3.14
C LEU A 162 21.37 -3.24 2.08
N PRO A 163 22.66 -2.89 2.24
CA PRO A 163 23.69 -3.31 1.29
C PRO A 163 23.89 -4.83 1.19
N GLN A 164 23.49 -5.59 2.21
CA GLN A 164 23.59 -7.04 2.23
C GLN A 164 22.40 -7.74 1.53
N ILE A 165 21.34 -7.01 1.22
CA ILE A 165 20.16 -7.45 0.48
C ILE A 165 19.89 -6.48 -0.70
N PRO A 166 20.82 -6.34 -1.67
CA PRO A 166 20.76 -5.31 -2.71
C PRO A 166 19.55 -5.44 -3.65
N GLU A 167 18.93 -6.62 -3.70
CA GLU A 167 17.69 -6.89 -4.39
C GLU A 167 16.45 -6.30 -3.71
N CYS A 168 16.60 -5.79 -2.48
CA CYS A 168 15.53 -5.17 -1.71
C CYS A 168 15.64 -3.65 -1.70
N VAL A 169 14.57 -3.01 -1.25
CA VAL A 169 14.48 -1.58 -0.96
C VAL A 169 13.76 -1.38 0.36
N GLY A 170 14.27 -0.49 1.19
CA GLY A 170 13.66 -0.07 2.44
C GLY A 170 12.92 1.25 2.27
N SER A 171 11.78 1.39 2.92
CA SER A 171 11.06 2.66 3.07
C SER A 171 10.55 2.81 4.50
N ARG A 172 10.48 4.06 4.98
CA ARG A 172 9.99 4.37 6.33
C ARG A 172 8.89 5.40 6.29
N TRP A 173 7.86 5.13 7.06
CA TRP A 173 6.83 6.11 7.45
C TRP A 173 6.80 6.31 8.97
N THR A 174 7.60 5.53 9.73
CA THR A 174 7.82 5.65 11.18
C THR A 174 9.30 5.44 11.52
N GLU A 175 9.73 5.95 12.66
CA GLU A 175 11.09 5.66 13.17
C GLU A 175 11.20 4.27 13.81
N LEU A 176 10.08 3.59 14.10
CA LEU A 176 10.09 2.29 14.79
C LEU A 176 10.60 1.15 13.92
N PHE A 177 10.22 1.12 12.65
CA PHE A 177 10.55 0.05 11.72
C PHE A 177 10.68 0.56 10.29
N MET A 178 11.13 -0.30 9.41
CA MET A 178 11.26 -0.07 7.99
C MET A 178 10.48 -1.13 7.22
N ASP A 179 9.68 -0.72 6.25
CA ASP A 179 9.12 -1.64 5.25
C ASP A 179 10.21 -2.04 4.26
N VAL A 180 10.47 -3.32 4.13
CA VAL A 180 11.40 -3.88 3.13
C VAL A 180 10.61 -4.66 2.11
N ASN A 181 10.74 -4.26 0.85
CA ASN A 181 10.12 -4.90 -0.31
C ASN A 181 11.18 -5.28 -1.34
N MET A 182 10.81 -6.13 -2.30
CA MET A 182 11.67 -6.40 -3.46
C MET A 182 11.84 -5.13 -4.30
N ARG A 183 13.05 -4.88 -4.77
CA ARG A 183 13.33 -3.75 -5.68
C ARG A 183 12.54 -3.90 -6.98
N GLY A 184 11.97 -2.81 -7.46
CA GLY A 184 11.13 -2.81 -8.65
C GLY A 184 9.69 -3.25 -8.38
N ILE A 185 9.26 -3.19 -7.11
CA ILE A 185 7.87 -3.37 -6.69
C ILE A 185 7.45 -2.14 -5.91
N ASP A 186 6.38 -1.54 -6.36
CA ASP A 186 5.69 -0.44 -5.71
C ASP A 186 4.25 -0.36 -6.22
N LYS A 187 3.48 0.56 -5.68
CA LYS A 187 2.07 0.76 -6.08
C LYS A 187 1.93 1.10 -7.57
N SER A 188 2.93 1.77 -8.20
CA SER A 188 2.89 2.11 -9.63
C SER A 188 3.04 0.88 -10.53
N ILE A 189 4.06 0.04 -10.24
CA ILE A 189 4.27 -1.22 -10.98
C ILE A 189 3.04 -2.10 -10.88
N ALA A 190 2.47 -2.21 -9.69
CA ALA A 190 1.25 -2.97 -9.45
C ALA A 190 0.03 -2.41 -10.18
N ALA A 191 -0.19 -1.09 -10.13
CA ALA A 191 -1.25 -0.42 -10.89
C ALA A 191 -1.10 -0.71 -12.39
N ARG A 192 0.11 -0.65 -12.94
CA ARG A 192 0.39 -1.01 -14.33
C ARG A 192 0.00 -2.45 -14.65
N LYS A 193 0.30 -3.43 -13.76
CA LYS A 193 -0.12 -4.82 -13.91
C LYS A 193 -1.63 -4.99 -13.91
N VAL A 194 -2.32 -4.26 -13.05
CA VAL A 194 -3.79 -4.21 -13.02
C VAL A 194 -4.33 -3.62 -14.32
N MET A 195 -3.79 -2.49 -14.80
CA MET A 195 -4.20 -1.87 -16.06
C MET A 195 -3.99 -2.80 -17.25
N GLU A 196 -2.82 -3.45 -17.34
CA GLU A 196 -2.50 -4.46 -18.39
C GLU A 196 -3.51 -5.60 -18.38
N TYR A 197 -3.87 -6.13 -17.20
CA TYR A 197 -4.85 -7.21 -17.05
C TYR A 197 -6.21 -6.83 -17.64
N TYR A 198 -6.66 -5.58 -17.45
CA TYR A 198 -7.93 -5.09 -18.01
C TYR A 198 -7.83 -4.58 -19.46
N GLY A 199 -6.66 -4.64 -20.09
CA GLY A 199 -6.42 -4.12 -21.43
C GLY A 199 -6.44 -2.58 -21.49
N PHE A 200 -6.10 -1.92 -20.39
CA PHE A 200 -6.00 -0.47 -20.27
C PHE A 200 -4.54 0.00 -20.26
N THR A 201 -4.33 1.27 -20.55
CA THR A 201 -3.01 1.92 -20.44
C THR A 201 -2.97 2.83 -19.22
N MET A 202 -1.76 3.13 -18.71
CA MET A 202 -1.59 4.07 -17.60
C MET A 202 -2.13 5.47 -17.94
N GLU A 203 -2.19 5.83 -19.21
CA GLU A 203 -2.81 7.08 -19.68
C GLU A 203 -4.34 7.12 -19.52
N GLU A 204 -4.96 6.02 -19.12
CA GLU A 204 -6.40 5.87 -18.85
C GLU A 204 -6.66 5.70 -17.35
N SER A 205 -5.65 6.00 -16.51
CA SER A 205 -5.72 5.84 -15.05
C SER A 205 -5.65 7.17 -14.30
N MET A 206 -6.21 7.16 -13.09
CA MET A 206 -6.11 8.21 -12.10
C MET A 206 -5.74 7.59 -10.75
N ALA A 207 -5.05 8.32 -9.89
CA ALA A 207 -4.71 7.85 -8.55
C ALA A 207 -4.83 8.96 -7.52
N PHE A 208 -5.22 8.56 -6.31
CA PHE A 208 -5.26 9.38 -5.12
C PHE A 208 -4.33 8.81 -4.07
N GLY A 209 -3.58 9.67 -3.38
CA GLY A 209 -2.67 9.28 -2.32
C GLY A 209 -2.36 10.42 -1.38
N ASP A 210 -1.70 10.12 -0.25
CA ASP A 210 -1.20 11.11 0.70
C ASP A 210 0.22 10.79 1.22
N GLY A 211 0.65 9.54 1.13
CA GLY A 211 1.91 9.04 1.68
C GLY A 211 3.09 8.96 0.70
N GLY A 212 4.28 8.72 1.24
CA GLY A 212 5.49 8.55 0.44
C GLY A 212 5.47 7.31 -0.47
N ASN A 213 4.73 6.26 -0.09
CA ASN A 213 4.54 5.04 -0.89
C ASN A 213 3.59 5.23 -2.08
N ASP A 214 2.89 6.38 -2.16
CA ASP A 214 2.01 6.74 -3.28
C ASP A 214 2.73 7.53 -4.38
N VAL A 215 3.91 8.08 -4.08
CA VAL A 215 4.65 9.00 -4.97
C VAL A 215 4.84 8.41 -6.37
N SER A 216 5.28 7.16 -6.46
CA SER A 216 5.47 6.50 -7.76
C SER A 216 4.15 6.33 -8.51
N MET A 217 3.09 5.90 -7.84
CA MET A 217 1.78 5.69 -8.44
C MET A 217 1.16 6.99 -8.93
N VAL A 218 1.12 8.02 -8.08
CA VAL A 218 0.55 9.33 -8.40
C VAL A 218 1.30 10.01 -9.54
N LYS A 219 2.63 9.82 -9.62
CA LYS A 219 3.46 10.35 -10.71
C LYS A 219 3.23 9.65 -12.05
N ASP A 220 2.95 8.34 -12.05
CA ASP A 220 2.96 7.52 -13.27
C ASP A 220 1.58 7.40 -13.94
N VAL A 221 0.49 7.72 -13.25
CA VAL A 221 -0.87 7.74 -13.81
C VAL A 221 -1.09 8.97 -14.68
N ALA A 222 -2.16 8.98 -15.48
CA ALA A 222 -2.52 10.13 -16.31
C ALA A 222 -3.04 11.34 -15.52
N LEU A 223 -3.60 11.11 -14.33
CA LEU A 223 -4.08 12.15 -13.43
C LEU A 223 -3.71 11.77 -11.99
N GLY A 224 -2.61 12.26 -11.52
CA GLY A 224 -2.16 12.07 -10.14
C GLY A 224 -2.71 13.14 -9.20
N VAL A 225 -3.41 12.72 -8.15
CA VAL A 225 -4.01 13.61 -7.15
C VAL A 225 -3.38 13.39 -5.78
N ALA A 226 -2.81 14.43 -5.21
CA ALA A 226 -2.40 14.46 -3.82
C ALA A 226 -3.53 15.01 -2.95
N MET A 227 -3.80 14.33 -1.82
CA MET A 227 -4.70 14.87 -0.81
C MET A 227 -4.13 16.12 -0.15
N GLY A 228 -4.97 17.02 0.37
CA GLY A 228 -4.53 18.24 1.04
C GLY A 228 -3.63 17.99 2.24
N ASN A 229 -3.83 16.85 2.92
CA ASN A 229 -3.00 16.34 4.01
C ASN A 229 -1.77 15.55 3.56
N ALA A 230 -1.50 15.43 2.25
CA ALA A 230 -0.38 14.66 1.72
C ALA A 230 0.99 15.24 2.12
N CYS A 231 2.00 14.37 2.14
CA CYS A 231 3.39 14.79 2.33
C CYS A 231 3.88 15.64 1.15
N ASP A 232 4.89 16.49 1.41
CA ASP A 232 5.42 17.42 0.40
C ASP A 232 5.94 16.69 -0.85
N ALA A 233 6.63 15.56 -0.67
CA ALA A 233 7.16 14.77 -1.78
C ALA A 233 6.08 14.27 -2.74
N LEU A 234 4.87 13.99 -2.25
CA LEU A 234 3.74 13.62 -3.09
C LEU A 234 3.12 14.82 -3.78
N LYS A 235 2.96 15.94 -3.05
CA LYS A 235 2.44 17.20 -3.61
C LYS A 235 3.31 17.72 -4.75
N ASP A 236 4.63 17.54 -4.67
CA ASP A 236 5.59 17.99 -5.68
C ASP A 236 5.45 17.25 -7.03
N VAL A 237 4.90 16.05 -7.03
CA VAL A 237 4.75 15.22 -8.26
C VAL A 237 3.32 15.11 -8.77
N ALA A 238 2.33 15.52 -7.98
CA ALA A 238 0.92 15.40 -8.34
C ALA A 238 0.51 16.44 -9.40
N ASP A 239 -0.39 16.03 -10.31
CA ASP A 239 -1.01 16.95 -11.28
C ASP A 239 -2.02 17.89 -10.61
N TYR A 240 -2.60 17.48 -9.48
CA TYR A 240 -3.59 18.25 -8.76
C TYR A 240 -3.50 17.99 -7.24
N ILE A 241 -3.57 19.05 -6.46
CA ILE A 241 -3.68 18.96 -5.01
C ILE A 241 -5.13 19.31 -4.63
N THR A 242 -5.85 18.34 -4.08
CA THR A 242 -7.22 18.55 -3.59
C THR A 242 -7.22 18.98 -2.11
N THR A 243 -8.39 19.08 -1.49
CA THR A 243 -8.52 19.32 -0.04
C THR A 243 -8.21 18.04 0.76
N GLY A 244 -8.16 18.16 2.08
CA GLY A 244 -7.89 17.03 2.97
C GLY A 244 -8.99 15.97 2.95
N VAL A 245 -8.69 14.79 3.52
CA VAL A 245 -9.63 13.67 3.62
C VAL A 245 -10.93 14.08 4.36
N ASP A 246 -10.81 14.91 5.39
CA ASP A 246 -11.94 15.43 6.17
C ASP A 246 -12.65 16.65 5.54
N GLU A 247 -12.21 17.07 4.36
CA GLU A 247 -12.71 18.24 3.63
C GLU A 247 -13.26 17.87 2.23
N ASP A 248 -13.78 16.66 2.09
CA ASP A 248 -14.37 16.14 0.84
C ASP A 248 -13.39 16.04 -0.34
N GLY A 249 -12.07 15.86 -0.08
CA GLY A 249 -11.02 15.97 -1.08
C GLY A 249 -11.23 15.07 -2.31
N ILE A 250 -11.64 13.81 -2.13
CA ILE A 250 -11.91 12.88 -3.22
C ILE A 250 -13.08 13.38 -4.08
N ALA A 251 -14.21 13.73 -3.45
CA ALA A 251 -15.40 14.19 -4.18
C ALA A 251 -15.09 15.46 -4.99
N ARG A 252 -14.41 16.44 -4.38
CA ARG A 252 -14.02 17.69 -5.06
C ARG A 252 -13.10 17.47 -6.25
N ALA A 253 -12.11 16.58 -6.14
CA ALA A 253 -11.23 16.27 -7.26
C ALA A 253 -11.98 15.57 -8.41
N LEU A 254 -12.83 14.58 -8.10
CA LEU A 254 -13.62 13.88 -9.11
C LEU A 254 -14.63 14.82 -9.82
N GLU A 255 -15.22 15.78 -9.10
CA GLU A 255 -16.05 16.84 -9.67
C GLU A 255 -15.24 17.82 -10.53
N TYR A 256 -14.07 18.26 -10.06
CA TYR A 256 -13.19 19.17 -10.80
C TYR A 256 -12.78 18.60 -12.17
N PHE A 257 -12.46 17.30 -12.20
CA PHE A 257 -12.15 16.59 -13.47
C PHE A 257 -13.39 16.12 -14.22
N GLU A 258 -14.59 16.43 -13.75
CA GLU A 258 -15.89 16.07 -14.34
C GLU A 258 -16.08 14.54 -14.48
N LEU A 259 -15.46 13.76 -13.59
CA LEU A 259 -15.60 12.29 -13.58
C LEU A 259 -16.86 11.80 -12.86
N ILE A 260 -17.52 12.67 -12.11
CA ILE A 260 -18.80 12.41 -11.42
C ILE A 260 -19.78 13.55 -11.62
#